data_c27066bd5b35105da759ea73ddd1f885
#
_entry.id   c27066bd5b35105da759ea73ddd1f885
#
_cell.length_a   1.000
_cell.length_b   1.000
_cell.length_c   1.000
_cell.angle_alpha   90.00
_cell.angle_beta   90.00
_cell.angle_gamma   90.00
#
_symmetry.space_group_name_H-M   'P 1'
#
loop_
_entity.id
_entity.type
_entity.pdbx_description
1 polymer ?
#
loop_
_entity_poly.entity_id
_entity_poly.type
_entity_poly.pdbx_seq_one_letter_code
_entity_poly.pdbx_strand_id
1 'polypeptide(L)'
;IGLTLLGLFSIAPVFGAESGLLAPGATVIKLSGDFKFTEGPTCDAAGNVLFTDQPNDRIMQWSVEGKLTTWMQPAGRANGMYFDAKGNLIACADEKNELWSIAPDKKVTVVLKDYLGKKLNGPNDVWVRPDGGLYFTDPFYKRPWWQHDKMAQAGQHAYYLPADRSPLVRVTEDLEQPNGIIGSPDGKTLYVADIRARKTYRYAIQAD
;
A
#
# COMPACT_ATOMS: atom_id res chain seq x y z
N ILE A 1 -38.69 39.57 -6.94
CA ILE A 1 -37.98 39.49 -5.64
C ILE A 1 -37.76 38.01 -5.37
N GLY A 2 -36.59 37.48 -5.74
CA GLY A 2 -36.24 36.07 -5.53
C GLY A 2 -35.35 35.99 -4.28
N LEU A 3 -35.80 35.21 -3.30
CA LEU A 3 -34.97 34.79 -2.16
C LEU A 3 -34.17 33.53 -2.54
N THR A 4 -32.83 33.66 -2.57
CA THR A 4 -31.93 32.53 -2.71
C THR A 4 -31.60 32.03 -1.29
N LEU A 5 -32.03 30.81 -0.97
CA LEU A 5 -31.71 30.15 0.29
C LEU A 5 -30.30 29.54 0.14
N LEU A 6 -29.29 30.15 0.75
CA LEU A 6 -27.96 29.53 0.94
C LEU A 6 -28.08 28.49 2.05
N GLY A 7 -28.15 27.21 1.69
CA GLY A 7 -28.01 26.13 2.62
C GLY A 7 -26.55 26.01 3.07
N LEU A 8 -26.26 26.39 4.30
CA LEU A 8 -25.03 26.03 5.01
C LEU A 8 -25.06 24.52 5.28
N PHE A 9 -24.37 23.73 4.46
CA PHE A 9 -24.03 22.35 4.83
C PHE A 9 -22.95 22.39 5.91
N SER A 10 -23.38 22.32 7.15
CA SER A 10 -22.50 21.99 8.26
C SER A 10 -22.12 20.52 8.11
N ILE A 11 -20.90 20.24 7.65
CA ILE A 11 -20.31 18.91 7.76
C ILE A 11 -19.94 18.76 9.24
N ALA A 12 -20.87 18.21 10.03
CA ALA A 12 -20.53 17.73 11.35
C ALA A 12 -19.49 16.60 11.18
N PRO A 13 -18.35 16.64 11.91
CA PRO A 13 -17.42 15.53 11.89
C PRO A 13 -18.18 14.31 12.43
N VAL A 14 -18.28 13.25 11.60
CA VAL A 14 -18.81 11.95 12.03
C VAL A 14 -17.72 11.28 12.90
N PHE A 15 -17.49 11.81 14.08
CA PHE A 15 -16.83 11.13 15.17
C PHE A 15 -17.89 10.82 16.22
N GLY A 16 -18.79 9.89 15.85
CA GLY A 16 -19.72 9.31 16.76
C GLY A 16 -19.10 8.12 17.47
N ALA A 17 -19.25 8.08 18.76
CA ALA A 17 -18.95 7.03 19.73
C ALA A 17 -17.47 6.79 20.03
N GLU A 18 -17.18 6.70 21.31
CA GLU A 18 -15.92 6.28 21.92
C GLU A 18 -15.35 5.01 21.26
N SER A 19 -14.62 5.19 20.16
CA SER A 19 -13.75 4.14 19.67
C SER A 19 -12.57 4.10 20.63
N GLY A 20 -12.33 3.02 21.36
CA GLY A 20 -11.16 2.83 22.20
C GLY A 20 -9.82 2.94 21.42
N LEU A 21 -9.87 3.38 20.17
CA LEU A 21 -8.74 3.61 19.25
C LEU A 21 -8.17 5.02 19.35
N LEU A 22 -8.92 5.99 19.88
CA LEU A 22 -8.45 7.37 20.05
C LEU A 22 -8.35 7.71 21.54
N ALA A 23 -7.28 8.37 21.93
CA ALA A 23 -7.17 8.91 23.27
C ALA A 23 -8.26 9.98 23.50
N PRO A 24 -8.82 10.12 24.71
CA PRO A 24 -9.77 11.17 25.01
C PRO A 24 -9.24 12.55 24.62
N GLY A 25 -10.03 13.33 23.88
CA GLY A 25 -9.65 14.66 23.41
C GLY A 25 -8.68 14.67 22.21
N ALA A 26 -8.30 13.54 21.66
CA ALA A 26 -7.46 13.48 20.45
C ALA A 26 -8.17 14.10 19.25
N THR A 27 -7.43 14.93 18.50
CA THR A 27 -7.89 15.56 17.27
C THR A 27 -6.96 15.24 16.12
N VAL A 28 -7.51 15.21 14.90
CA VAL A 28 -6.69 15.03 13.69
C VAL A 28 -5.99 16.36 13.38
N ILE A 29 -4.66 16.31 13.27
CA ILE A 29 -3.81 17.45 12.94
C ILE A 29 -3.17 17.22 11.59
N LYS A 30 -3.32 18.18 10.66
CA LYS A 30 -2.60 18.17 9.39
C LYS A 30 -1.15 18.56 9.60
N LEU A 31 -0.22 17.63 9.38
CA LEU A 31 1.21 17.85 9.56
C LEU A 31 1.89 18.47 8.34
N SER A 32 1.44 18.13 7.13
CA SER A 32 1.96 18.67 5.87
C SER A 32 0.93 18.55 4.74
N GLY A 33 1.17 19.20 3.60
CA GLY A 33 0.25 19.21 2.45
C GLY A 33 0.91 19.35 1.08
N ASP A 34 2.24 19.31 0.99
CA ASP A 34 2.98 19.56 -0.24
C ASP A 34 3.24 18.27 -1.04
N PHE A 35 2.20 17.44 -1.16
CA PHE A 35 2.22 16.16 -1.86
C PHE A 35 1.18 16.14 -2.98
N LYS A 36 1.43 15.34 -4.02
CA LYS A 36 0.47 15.15 -5.10
C LYS A 36 -0.49 14.01 -4.83
N PHE A 37 0.02 12.88 -4.32
CA PHE A 37 -0.78 11.72 -3.95
C PHE A 37 0.00 10.82 -3.01
N THR A 38 -0.43 10.74 -1.75
CA THR A 38 0.25 9.96 -0.71
C THR A 38 -0.39 8.59 -0.54
N GLU A 39 0.48 7.58 -0.40
CA GLU A 39 0.10 6.17 -0.27
C GLU A 39 1.04 5.41 0.67
N GLY A 40 0.70 4.16 0.95
CA GLY A 40 1.53 3.14 1.56
C GLY A 40 2.26 3.52 2.84
N PRO A 41 1.58 4.09 3.85
CA PRO A 41 2.25 4.42 5.10
C PRO A 41 2.72 3.17 5.82
N THR A 42 3.97 3.19 6.29
CA THR A 42 4.56 2.15 7.12
C THR A 42 5.48 2.77 8.15
N CYS A 43 5.87 2.05 9.20
CA CYS A 43 6.85 2.57 10.14
C CYS A 43 8.05 1.63 10.30
N ASP A 44 9.22 2.23 10.53
CA ASP A 44 10.44 1.49 10.83
C ASP A 44 10.50 1.08 12.33
N ALA A 45 11.52 0.31 12.70
CA ALA A 45 11.70 -0.14 14.09
C ALA A 45 11.98 1.00 15.08
N ALA A 46 12.40 2.18 14.61
CA ALA A 46 12.60 3.38 15.43
C ALA A 46 11.31 4.19 15.61
N GLY A 47 10.22 3.84 14.91
CA GLY A 47 8.94 4.55 14.94
C GLY A 47 8.82 5.69 13.94
N ASN A 48 9.80 5.89 13.03
CA ASN A 48 9.64 6.85 11.96
C ASN A 48 8.60 6.34 10.95
N VAL A 49 7.73 7.22 10.48
CA VAL A 49 6.71 6.89 9.50
C VAL A 49 7.23 7.20 8.09
N LEU A 50 7.21 6.20 7.22
CA LEU A 50 7.50 6.36 5.80
C LEU A 50 6.18 6.31 5.03
N PHE A 51 6.09 7.08 3.95
CA PHE A 51 4.96 7.08 3.03
C PHE A 51 5.42 7.51 1.63
N THR A 52 4.67 7.14 0.62
CA THR A 52 4.98 7.49 -0.77
C THR A 52 4.27 8.78 -1.19
N ASP A 53 4.91 9.54 -2.06
CA ASP A 53 4.29 10.59 -2.89
C ASP A 53 4.50 10.17 -4.35
N GLN A 54 3.64 9.25 -4.78
CA GLN A 54 3.79 8.45 -5.98
C GLN A 54 4.02 9.27 -7.27
N PRO A 55 3.22 10.32 -7.58
CA PRO A 55 3.42 11.10 -8.81
C PRO A 55 4.72 11.93 -8.79
N ASN A 56 5.25 12.22 -7.63
CA ASN A 56 6.53 12.92 -7.45
C ASN A 56 7.73 11.96 -7.37
N ASP A 57 7.49 10.64 -7.50
CA ASP A 57 8.51 9.58 -7.52
C ASP A 57 9.42 9.63 -6.30
N ARG A 58 8.84 9.74 -5.10
CA ARG A 58 9.59 9.84 -3.85
C ARG A 58 8.93 9.10 -2.70
N ILE A 59 9.76 8.60 -1.79
CA ILE A 59 9.38 8.12 -0.46
C ILE A 59 9.76 9.21 0.54
N MET A 60 8.82 9.59 1.37
CA MET A 60 8.98 10.58 2.42
C MET A 60 9.15 9.88 3.77
N GLN A 61 9.77 10.55 4.72
CA GLN A 61 9.88 10.10 6.11
C GLN A 61 9.47 11.23 7.05
N TRP A 62 8.59 10.90 7.98
CA TRP A 62 8.29 11.71 9.16
C TRP A 62 8.98 11.07 10.36
N SER A 63 10.01 11.73 10.91
CA SER A 63 10.78 11.17 12.02
C SER A 63 10.02 11.31 13.35
N VAL A 64 10.44 10.53 14.35
CA VAL A 64 9.91 10.62 15.71
C VAL A 64 10.14 11.98 16.36
N GLU A 65 11.14 12.76 15.89
CA GLU A 65 11.39 14.16 16.30
C GLU A 65 10.50 15.16 15.56
N GLY A 66 9.57 14.69 14.72
CA GLY A 66 8.64 15.56 13.99
C GLY A 66 9.23 16.24 12.76
N LYS A 67 10.27 15.66 12.13
CA LYS A 67 10.92 16.21 10.95
C LYS A 67 10.49 15.45 9.68
N LEU A 68 10.00 16.20 8.68
CA LEU A 68 9.72 15.68 7.35
C LEU A 68 10.95 15.75 6.45
N THR A 69 11.31 14.62 5.82
CA THR A 69 12.43 14.53 4.88
C THR A 69 12.08 13.65 3.69
N THR A 70 12.79 13.82 2.56
CA THR A 70 12.77 12.85 1.48
C THR A 70 13.69 11.69 1.85
N TRP A 71 13.11 10.50 2.02
CA TRP A 71 13.85 9.30 2.37
C TRP A 71 14.56 8.69 1.16
N MET A 72 13.89 8.68 -0.02
CA MET A 72 14.44 8.18 -1.29
C MET A 72 13.79 8.88 -2.48
N GLN A 73 14.61 9.21 -3.48
CA GLN A 73 14.17 9.75 -4.78
C GLN A 73 15.30 9.54 -5.83
N PRO A 74 15.06 8.93 -7.02
CA PRO A 74 13.77 8.33 -7.43
C PRO A 74 13.43 7.08 -6.61
N ALA A 75 12.15 6.74 -6.53
CA ALA A 75 11.63 5.64 -5.71
C ALA A 75 10.81 4.62 -6.54
N GLY A 76 10.96 4.63 -7.87
CA GLY A 76 10.22 3.75 -8.78
C GLY A 76 8.70 3.98 -8.74
N ARG A 77 8.27 5.20 -8.39
CA ARG A 77 6.87 5.57 -8.18
C ARG A 77 6.15 4.58 -7.27
N ALA A 78 6.82 4.22 -6.16
CA ALA A 78 6.29 3.27 -5.21
C ALA A 78 4.90 3.66 -4.71
N ASN A 79 4.04 2.65 -4.47
CA ASN A 79 2.73 2.79 -3.89
C ASN A 79 2.75 2.23 -2.46
N GLY A 80 2.21 1.03 -2.19
CA GLY A 80 2.25 0.40 -0.89
C GLY A 80 3.65 -0.08 -0.49
N MET A 81 3.91 -0.10 0.82
CA MET A 81 5.21 -0.48 1.38
C MET A 81 5.04 -1.19 2.71
N TYR A 82 5.99 -2.08 3.02
CA TYR A 82 6.07 -2.74 4.32
C TYR A 82 7.50 -3.10 4.68
N PHE A 83 7.91 -2.94 5.95
CA PHE A 83 9.23 -3.38 6.39
C PHE A 83 9.27 -4.88 6.67
N ASP A 84 10.33 -5.55 6.23
CA ASP A 84 10.63 -6.92 6.65
C ASP A 84 11.35 -6.93 8.02
N ALA A 85 11.49 -8.13 8.61
CA ALA A 85 12.14 -8.30 9.90
C ALA A 85 13.64 -7.96 9.90
N LYS A 86 14.25 -7.80 8.71
CA LYS A 86 15.67 -7.42 8.53
C LYS A 86 15.84 -5.91 8.34
N GLY A 87 14.75 -5.16 8.36
CA GLY A 87 14.75 -3.72 8.12
C GLY A 87 14.83 -3.31 6.65
N ASN A 88 14.62 -4.24 5.71
CA ASN A 88 14.47 -3.86 4.31
C ASN A 88 13.03 -3.38 4.08
N LEU A 89 12.87 -2.34 3.28
CA LEU A 89 11.57 -1.83 2.86
C LEU A 89 11.14 -2.56 1.58
N ILE A 90 10.08 -3.35 1.67
CA ILE A 90 9.43 -3.95 0.51
C ILE A 90 8.48 -2.89 -0.07
N ALA A 91 8.59 -2.63 -1.37
CA ALA A 91 7.83 -1.58 -2.04
C ALA A 91 7.21 -2.06 -3.35
N CYS A 92 5.98 -1.66 -3.58
CA CYS A 92 5.26 -1.85 -4.85
C CYS A 92 5.72 -0.76 -5.84
N ALA A 93 6.78 -1.03 -6.61
CA ALA A 93 7.42 -0.09 -7.54
C ALA A 93 6.64 -0.01 -8.85
N ASP A 94 5.63 0.85 -8.87
CA ASP A 94 4.58 0.93 -9.90
C ASP A 94 5.10 1.43 -11.26
N GLU A 95 6.25 2.12 -11.32
CA GLU A 95 6.78 2.62 -12.59
C GLU A 95 7.07 1.49 -13.58
N LYS A 96 7.63 0.37 -13.10
CA LYS A 96 7.97 -0.80 -13.91
C LYS A 96 7.10 -2.02 -13.61
N ASN A 97 6.12 -1.88 -12.71
CA ASN A 97 5.23 -2.96 -12.24
C ASN A 97 6.04 -4.07 -11.54
N GLU A 98 6.88 -3.69 -10.59
CA GLU A 98 7.80 -4.58 -9.87
C GLU A 98 7.56 -4.55 -8.36
N LEU A 99 7.95 -5.60 -7.66
CA LEU A 99 8.19 -5.54 -6.22
C LEU A 99 9.69 -5.36 -5.97
N TRP A 100 10.03 -4.37 -5.15
CA TRP A 100 11.40 -4.09 -4.75
C TRP A 100 11.63 -4.44 -3.28
N SER A 101 12.84 -4.86 -2.96
CA SER A 101 13.40 -4.83 -1.61
C SER A 101 14.46 -3.74 -1.56
N ILE A 102 14.26 -2.75 -0.73
CA ILE A 102 15.15 -1.60 -0.56
C ILE A 102 15.88 -1.76 0.76
N ALA A 103 17.17 -1.99 0.71
CA ALA A 103 18.01 -2.14 1.91
C ALA A 103 18.17 -0.81 2.66
N PRO A 104 18.60 -0.80 3.94
CA PRO A 104 18.83 0.43 4.70
C PRO A 104 19.80 1.41 4.03
N ASP A 105 20.76 0.92 3.25
CA ASP A 105 21.70 1.72 2.44
C ASP A 105 21.10 2.23 1.11
N LYS A 106 19.80 2.05 0.90
CA LYS A 106 19.02 2.41 -0.30
C LYS A 106 19.32 1.56 -1.54
N LYS A 107 20.07 0.48 -1.40
CA LYS A 107 20.27 -0.47 -2.50
C LYS A 107 18.97 -1.19 -2.83
N VAL A 108 18.57 -1.14 -4.09
CA VAL A 108 17.37 -1.78 -4.60
C VAL A 108 17.71 -3.15 -5.16
N THR A 109 16.90 -4.15 -4.78
CA THR A 109 16.87 -5.47 -5.39
C THR A 109 15.45 -5.72 -5.91
N VAL A 110 15.29 -6.05 -7.20
CA VAL A 110 14.00 -6.47 -7.76
C VAL A 110 13.67 -7.87 -7.25
N VAL A 111 12.61 -7.97 -6.47
CA VAL A 111 12.13 -9.24 -5.88
C VAL A 111 11.25 -10.00 -6.86
N LEU A 112 10.40 -9.26 -7.58
CA LEU A 112 9.43 -9.84 -8.51
C LEU A 112 9.08 -8.82 -9.61
N LYS A 113 8.87 -9.30 -10.85
CA LYS A 113 8.48 -8.47 -12.00
C LYS A 113 7.42 -9.09 -12.91
N ASP A 114 7.13 -10.38 -12.74
CA ASP A 114 6.18 -11.09 -13.58
C ASP A 114 5.50 -12.24 -12.84
N TYR A 115 4.38 -12.71 -13.40
CA TYR A 115 3.70 -13.94 -13.04
C TYR A 115 3.50 -14.78 -14.30
N LEU A 116 4.05 -15.99 -14.32
CA LEU A 116 4.02 -16.91 -15.47
C LEU A 116 4.54 -16.28 -16.77
N GLY A 117 5.61 -15.49 -16.68
CA GLY A 117 6.24 -14.80 -17.81
C GLY A 117 5.47 -13.59 -18.34
N LYS A 118 4.39 -13.18 -17.70
CA LYS A 118 3.65 -11.96 -18.02
C LYS A 118 3.90 -10.90 -16.94
N LYS A 119 4.13 -9.67 -17.38
CA LYS A 119 4.30 -8.52 -16.49
C LYS A 119 3.15 -8.41 -15.49
N LEU A 120 3.44 -8.00 -14.25
CA LEU A 120 2.42 -7.64 -13.27
C LEU A 120 1.58 -6.45 -13.78
N ASN A 121 0.32 -6.34 -13.34
CA ASN A 121 -0.57 -5.26 -13.74
C ASN A 121 -0.12 -3.90 -13.17
N GLY A 122 0.27 -3.90 -11.91
CA GLY A 122 0.76 -2.76 -11.14
C GLY A 122 0.60 -3.03 -9.66
N PRO A 123 1.59 -3.71 -9.02
CA PRO A 123 1.51 -3.99 -7.59
C PRO A 123 1.13 -2.73 -6.82
N ASN A 124 0.10 -2.87 -5.97
CA ASN A 124 -0.46 -1.71 -5.28
C ASN A 124 -0.05 -1.69 -3.80
N ASP A 125 -0.31 -2.75 -3.06
CA ASP A 125 0.03 -2.82 -1.65
C ASP A 125 0.63 -4.19 -1.29
N VAL A 126 1.42 -4.23 -0.21
CA VAL A 126 2.17 -5.40 0.21
C VAL A 126 2.17 -5.55 1.72
N TRP A 127 2.00 -6.78 2.20
CA TRP A 127 2.19 -7.17 3.58
C TRP A 127 3.26 -8.26 3.68
N VAL A 128 4.20 -8.08 4.59
CA VAL A 128 5.23 -9.08 4.91
C VAL A 128 4.75 -9.94 6.08
N ARG A 129 4.55 -11.23 5.81
CA ARG A 129 4.16 -12.22 6.81
C ARG A 129 5.31 -12.44 7.82
N PRO A 130 5.03 -12.84 9.07
CA PRO A 130 6.08 -13.08 10.09
C PRO A 130 7.18 -14.05 9.67
N ASP A 131 6.89 -14.99 8.79
CA ASP A 131 7.87 -15.96 8.24
C ASP A 131 8.70 -15.39 7.08
N GLY A 132 8.42 -14.17 6.63
CA GLY A 132 9.09 -13.49 5.51
C GLY A 132 8.44 -13.70 4.15
N GLY A 133 7.33 -14.43 4.05
CA GLY A 133 6.50 -14.49 2.85
C GLY A 133 5.83 -13.14 2.58
N LEU A 134 5.51 -12.85 1.31
CA LEU A 134 4.91 -11.58 0.89
C LEU A 134 3.52 -11.83 0.31
N TYR A 135 2.52 -11.18 0.85
CA TYR A 135 1.23 -11.03 0.18
C TYR A 135 1.15 -9.65 -0.46
N PHE A 136 0.69 -9.56 -1.70
CA PHE A 136 0.52 -8.29 -2.39
C PHE A 136 -0.69 -8.30 -3.31
N THR A 137 -1.22 -7.11 -3.61
CA THR A 137 -2.30 -6.90 -4.56
C THR A 137 -1.74 -6.40 -5.89
N ASP A 138 -2.33 -6.86 -7.01
CA ASP A 138 -1.92 -6.51 -8.37
C ASP A 138 -3.10 -6.02 -9.21
N PRO A 139 -3.71 -4.88 -8.86
CA PRO A 139 -4.77 -4.26 -9.65
C PRO A 139 -4.20 -3.56 -10.88
N PHE A 140 -5.10 -3.15 -11.78
CA PHE A 140 -4.75 -2.31 -12.91
C PHE A 140 -5.34 -0.89 -12.72
N TYR A 141 -4.45 0.05 -12.41
CA TYR A 141 -4.74 1.48 -12.44
C TYR A 141 -3.91 2.11 -13.54
N LYS A 142 -4.50 2.40 -14.71
CA LYS A 142 -3.77 3.06 -15.80
C LYS A 142 -3.05 4.31 -15.28
N ARG A 143 -1.74 4.35 -15.48
CA ARG A 143 -0.88 5.45 -15.03
C ARG A 143 -0.40 6.30 -16.19
N PRO A 144 -0.26 7.62 -16.01
CA PRO A 144 0.22 8.52 -17.06
C PRO A 144 1.67 8.26 -17.48
N TRP A 145 2.47 7.60 -16.65
CA TRP A 145 3.85 7.24 -16.95
C TRP A 145 4.04 5.87 -17.60
N TRP A 146 2.95 5.08 -17.77
CA TRP A 146 3.00 3.82 -18.48
C TRP A 146 2.76 3.97 -19.96
N GLN A 147 3.48 3.17 -20.76
CA GLN A 147 3.27 3.09 -22.21
C GLN A 147 2.17 2.07 -22.61
N HIS A 148 1.71 1.24 -21.66
CA HIS A 148 0.66 0.26 -21.89
C HIS A 148 -0.66 0.73 -21.26
N ASP A 149 -1.78 0.33 -21.86
CA ASP A 149 -3.13 0.72 -21.46
C ASP A 149 -4.03 -0.48 -21.14
N LYS A 150 -3.46 -1.69 -21.12
CA LYS A 150 -4.17 -2.94 -20.87
C LYS A 150 -3.43 -3.79 -19.85
N MET A 151 -4.19 -4.60 -19.11
CA MET A 151 -3.66 -5.60 -18.21
C MET A 151 -2.85 -6.65 -18.98
N ALA A 152 -1.72 -7.05 -18.43
CA ALA A 152 -0.96 -8.19 -18.92
C ALA A 152 -1.46 -9.51 -18.30
N GLN A 153 -1.98 -9.46 -17.06
CA GLN A 153 -2.58 -10.59 -16.37
C GLN A 153 -4.05 -10.80 -16.76
N ALA A 154 -4.57 -12.01 -16.55
CA ALA A 154 -5.95 -12.37 -16.92
C ALA A 154 -7.02 -11.78 -16.00
N GLY A 155 -6.62 -11.10 -14.92
CA GLY A 155 -7.49 -10.48 -13.93
C GLY A 155 -6.70 -9.65 -12.94
N GLN A 156 -7.36 -9.18 -11.91
CA GLN A 156 -6.79 -8.39 -10.84
C GLN A 156 -6.84 -9.21 -9.55
N HIS A 157 -5.69 -9.56 -9.00
CA HIS A 157 -5.61 -10.59 -7.98
C HIS A 157 -4.74 -10.16 -6.79
N ALA A 158 -4.87 -10.89 -5.70
CA ALA A 158 -3.84 -10.96 -4.67
C ALA A 158 -2.95 -12.20 -4.91
N TYR A 159 -1.68 -12.06 -4.56
CA TYR A 159 -0.66 -13.08 -4.74
C TYR A 159 0.10 -13.32 -3.43
N TYR A 160 0.67 -14.51 -3.32
CA TYR A 160 1.61 -14.89 -2.26
C TYR A 160 2.94 -15.32 -2.85
N LEU A 161 4.01 -14.67 -2.42
CA LEU A 161 5.38 -15.07 -2.71
C LEU A 161 5.99 -15.66 -1.45
N PRO A 162 6.31 -16.98 -1.43
CA PRO A 162 6.90 -17.64 -0.28
C PRO A 162 8.24 -17.01 0.17
N ALA A 163 8.63 -17.23 1.43
CA ALA A 163 9.84 -16.65 2.02
C ALA A 163 11.13 -17.11 1.31
N ASP A 164 11.17 -18.34 0.82
CA ASP A 164 12.26 -18.91 0.04
C ASP A 164 12.31 -18.46 -1.43
N ARG A 165 11.34 -17.57 -1.81
CA ARG A 165 11.18 -17.08 -3.18
C ARG A 165 10.87 -18.20 -4.19
N SER A 166 10.29 -19.31 -3.75
CA SER A 166 9.69 -20.33 -4.61
C SER A 166 8.56 -19.74 -5.47
N PRO A 167 7.94 -20.50 -6.39
CA PRO A 167 7.00 -19.94 -7.34
C PRO A 167 5.87 -19.13 -6.71
N LEU A 168 5.59 -17.98 -7.32
CA LEU A 168 4.49 -17.09 -6.95
C LEU A 168 3.15 -17.80 -7.08
N VAL A 169 2.29 -17.68 -6.09
CA VAL A 169 0.96 -18.26 -6.04
C VAL A 169 -0.10 -17.16 -6.15
N ARG A 170 -1.05 -17.33 -7.07
CA ARG A 170 -2.26 -16.51 -7.10
C ARG A 170 -3.22 -17.03 -6.01
N VAL A 171 -3.61 -16.18 -5.06
CA VAL A 171 -4.40 -16.60 -3.90
C VAL A 171 -5.86 -16.16 -3.94
N THR A 172 -6.24 -15.34 -4.92
CA THR A 172 -7.64 -14.91 -5.13
C THR A 172 -8.03 -14.98 -6.59
N GLU A 173 -9.32 -15.20 -6.87
CA GLU A 173 -9.87 -15.24 -8.23
C GLU A 173 -11.11 -14.36 -8.41
N ASP A 174 -11.67 -13.85 -7.32
CA ASP A 174 -12.99 -13.22 -7.21
C ASP A 174 -12.92 -11.72 -6.92
N LEU A 175 -11.72 -11.12 -6.92
CA LEU A 175 -11.55 -9.69 -6.68
C LEU A 175 -11.73 -8.88 -7.97
N GLU A 176 -12.39 -7.72 -7.83
CA GLU A 176 -12.64 -6.81 -8.96
C GLU A 176 -11.50 -5.78 -9.13
N GLN A 177 -11.04 -5.17 -8.03
CA GLN A 177 -9.92 -4.23 -8.03
C GLN A 177 -9.30 -4.16 -6.63
N PRO A 178 -8.50 -5.19 -6.25
CA PRO A 178 -7.86 -5.22 -4.95
C PRO A 178 -6.89 -4.05 -4.77
N ASN A 179 -6.84 -3.50 -3.56
CA ASN A 179 -6.02 -2.35 -3.21
C ASN A 179 -5.24 -2.65 -1.92
N GLY A 180 -5.63 -2.09 -0.78
CA GLY A 180 -4.93 -2.34 0.49
C GLY A 180 -4.95 -3.80 0.92
N ILE A 181 -3.83 -4.28 1.47
CA ILE A 181 -3.67 -5.63 1.97
C ILE A 181 -2.90 -5.63 3.29
N ILE A 182 -3.39 -6.37 4.28
CA ILE A 182 -2.73 -6.51 5.57
C ILE A 182 -3.08 -7.86 6.21
N GLY A 183 -2.14 -8.45 6.93
CA GLY A 183 -2.39 -9.63 7.72
C GLY A 183 -2.40 -9.39 9.21
N SER A 184 -2.98 -10.34 9.95
CA SER A 184 -2.91 -10.34 11.41
C SER A 184 -1.48 -10.60 11.90
N PRO A 185 -1.11 -10.11 13.11
CA PRO A 185 0.25 -10.30 13.64
C PRO A 185 0.64 -11.77 13.83
N ASP A 186 -0.33 -12.67 14.01
CA ASP A 186 -0.10 -14.11 14.13
C ASP A 186 0.03 -14.83 12.78
N GLY A 187 -0.07 -14.10 11.67
CA GLY A 187 0.06 -14.62 10.32
C GLY A 187 -1.08 -15.51 9.83
N LYS A 188 -2.23 -15.55 10.54
CA LYS A 188 -3.33 -16.49 10.24
C LYS A 188 -4.50 -15.88 9.48
N THR A 189 -4.57 -14.57 9.41
CA THR A 189 -5.67 -13.86 8.74
C THR A 189 -5.13 -12.84 7.77
N LEU A 190 -5.72 -12.76 6.59
CA LEU A 190 -5.43 -11.75 5.58
C LEU A 190 -6.67 -10.90 5.33
N TYR A 191 -6.51 -9.60 5.27
CA TYR A 191 -7.55 -8.65 4.87
C TYR A 191 -7.17 -7.99 3.55
N VAL A 192 -8.12 -7.92 2.62
CA VAL A 192 -7.93 -7.28 1.31
C VAL A 192 -9.09 -6.33 1.07
N ALA A 193 -8.78 -5.07 0.83
CA ALA A 193 -9.75 -4.07 0.41
C ALA A 193 -9.94 -4.15 -1.12
N ASP A 194 -11.17 -4.34 -1.56
CA ASP A 194 -11.55 -4.31 -2.98
C ASP A 194 -12.34 -3.04 -3.25
N ILE A 195 -11.71 -2.10 -3.93
CA ILE A 195 -12.25 -0.75 -4.14
C ILE A 195 -13.47 -0.78 -5.05
N ARG A 196 -13.44 -1.56 -6.12
CA ARG A 196 -14.56 -1.62 -7.06
C ARG A 196 -15.75 -2.35 -6.47
N ALA A 197 -15.51 -3.46 -5.78
CA ALA A 197 -16.55 -4.20 -5.07
C ALA A 197 -17.08 -3.45 -3.83
N ARG A 198 -16.38 -2.41 -3.34
CA ARG A 198 -16.67 -1.67 -2.10
C ARG A 198 -16.76 -2.59 -0.89
N LYS A 199 -15.81 -3.52 -0.78
CA LYS A 199 -15.76 -4.55 0.27
C LYS A 199 -14.35 -4.67 0.84
N THR A 200 -14.28 -5.12 2.07
CA THR A 200 -13.06 -5.67 2.64
C THR A 200 -13.28 -7.16 2.89
N TYR A 201 -12.47 -7.98 2.25
CA TYR A 201 -12.50 -9.42 2.42
C TYR A 201 -11.57 -9.83 3.57
N ARG A 202 -11.97 -10.88 4.28
CA ARG A 202 -11.19 -11.54 5.30
C ARG A 202 -10.99 -12.99 4.91
N TYR A 203 -9.73 -13.39 4.77
CA TYR A 203 -9.34 -14.76 4.44
C TYR A 203 -8.60 -15.41 5.61
N ALA A 204 -8.87 -16.70 5.84
CA ALA A 204 -8.03 -17.51 6.71
C ALA A 204 -6.82 -17.98 5.89
N ILE A 205 -5.61 -17.70 6.39
CA ILE A 205 -4.38 -18.23 5.80
C ILE A 205 -4.24 -19.67 6.28
N GLN A 206 -4.26 -20.62 5.35
CA GLN A 206 -4.04 -22.03 5.67
C GLN A 206 -2.55 -22.27 5.91
N ALA A 207 -2.24 -23.26 6.77
CA ALA A 207 -0.90 -23.82 6.83
C ALA A 207 -0.69 -24.64 5.55
N ASP A 208 0.46 -24.52 4.92
CA ASP A 208 0.88 -25.34 3.78
C ASP A 208 1.08 -26.80 4.20
#